data_189abd9b7691e3b49e3e0b7afdfaee17
#
_entry.id   189abd9b7691e3b49e3e0b7afdfaee17
#
_cell.length_a   1.000
_cell.length_b   1.000
_cell.length_c   1.000
_cell.angle_alpha   90.00
_cell.angle_beta   90.00
_cell.angle_gamma   90.00
#
_symmetry.space_group_name_H-M   'P 1'
#
loop_
_entity.id
_entity.type
_entity.pdbx_description
1 polymer ?
#
loop_
_entity_poly.entity_id
_entity_poly.type
_entity_poly.pdbx_seq_one_letter_code
_entity_poly.pdbx_strand_id
1 'polypeptide(L)'
;LQHIIFICVDTLMSQSIDKGIEQNKLPTFQFLMEHGQYYRNVVTSFPTMSVSIDCTLLTGTYPDEHRVPGLVWYSAQDKKVINYGSGFWEIYRNGINQYLNDALIRMNGDHLNPQIPTIYEELDRMGLQSGSVNGLIYRGSADHQLNFPFWLHMPTALPKNITVKGPDLFAYGAFSNPLKSVKSLPVGPIGKFGFNNEYALQMVTHLIQNEQLPDFLYVYFPDLDQKIHKKGPSNLDGVIRTDHQLKTLLQAFGSPEEALKKAVIIIMGDNGMAHVHPKNRQPVIDLGQILNGYRILRQGGTVTDQTELILAINDRMAYLYKLTSQYSFEQISEVLKADPRIDILAWKDDDWIRVVRSGSSKKFAYRSQGDLVDPYRQSWTLAEDPEVLDLQINTQKNTVDYGHYPDVLRRLSAALHSHHGEYMVVTAKPGYELKYGSSPTHIGGAGHGGISQAESLVPLIIAGSDHKPESLRVVDLKSYFLQLLKD
;
A
#
# COMPACT_ATOMS: atom_id res chain seq x y z
N LEU A 1 24.90 1.79 -18.27
CA LEU A 1 23.75 1.62 -17.38
C LEU A 1 22.77 2.77 -17.61
N GLN A 2 21.51 2.47 -17.86
CA GLN A 2 20.42 3.44 -17.95
C GLN A 2 19.88 3.68 -16.54
N HIS A 3 19.60 4.93 -16.17
CA HIS A 3 18.96 5.23 -14.89
C HIS A 3 17.53 4.65 -14.86
N ILE A 4 17.07 4.19 -13.71
CA ILE A 4 15.65 3.83 -13.50
C ILE A 4 14.99 4.94 -12.69
N ILE A 5 13.92 5.54 -13.22
CA ILE A 5 13.03 6.42 -12.46
C ILE A 5 11.70 5.69 -12.29
N PHE A 6 11.47 5.19 -11.09
CA PHE A 6 10.23 4.54 -10.72
C PHE A 6 9.31 5.53 -10.01
N ILE A 7 8.15 5.78 -10.59
CA ILE A 7 7.14 6.71 -10.05
C ILE A 7 5.93 5.92 -9.57
N CYS A 8 5.75 5.87 -8.27
CA CYS A 8 4.55 5.35 -7.65
C CYS A 8 3.52 6.48 -7.54
N VAL A 9 2.42 6.35 -8.24
CA VAL A 9 1.31 7.32 -8.20
C VAL A 9 0.20 6.72 -7.34
N ASP A 10 0.00 7.29 -6.17
CA ASP A 10 -0.97 6.82 -5.18
C ASP A 10 -2.38 6.74 -5.79
N THR A 11 -2.95 5.53 -5.76
CA THR A 11 -4.30 5.25 -6.27
C THR A 11 -4.48 5.44 -7.79
N LEU A 12 -3.43 5.36 -8.59
CA LEU A 12 -3.58 5.36 -10.04
C LEU A 12 -4.25 4.06 -10.50
N MET A 13 -5.30 4.18 -11.31
CA MET A 13 -6.08 3.03 -11.80
C MET A 13 -6.03 2.91 -13.32
N SER A 14 -5.97 1.68 -13.84
CA SER A 14 -5.97 1.40 -15.28
C SER A 14 -7.19 1.99 -15.99
N GLN A 15 -8.38 1.84 -15.41
CA GLN A 15 -9.61 2.39 -15.97
C GLN A 15 -9.60 3.92 -16.09
N SER A 16 -8.91 4.63 -15.18
CA SER A 16 -8.77 6.08 -15.26
C SER A 16 -7.83 6.48 -16.40
N ILE A 17 -6.75 5.73 -16.61
CA ILE A 17 -5.82 5.93 -17.74
C ILE A 17 -6.57 5.70 -19.06
N ASP A 18 -7.23 4.56 -19.22
CA ASP A 18 -7.92 4.20 -20.45
C ASP A 18 -8.99 5.22 -20.82
N LYS A 19 -9.83 5.58 -19.88
CA LYS A 19 -10.89 6.60 -20.07
C LYS A 19 -10.30 7.98 -20.43
N GLY A 20 -9.20 8.35 -19.80
CA GLY A 20 -8.53 9.61 -20.07
C GLY A 20 -7.89 9.64 -21.47
N ILE A 21 -7.34 8.52 -21.95
CA ILE A 21 -6.82 8.35 -23.31
C ILE A 21 -7.96 8.38 -24.33
N GLU A 22 -9.06 7.65 -24.12
CA GLU A 22 -10.26 7.69 -24.98
C GLU A 22 -10.81 9.11 -25.17
N GLN A 23 -10.66 9.95 -24.13
CA GLN A 23 -11.06 11.35 -24.18
C GLN A 23 -9.97 12.31 -24.68
N ASN A 24 -8.82 11.80 -25.13
CA ASN A 24 -7.64 12.59 -25.57
C ASN A 24 -7.12 13.58 -24.50
N LYS A 25 -7.19 13.20 -23.21
CA LYS A 25 -6.80 14.05 -22.07
C LYS A 25 -5.46 13.69 -21.44
N LEU A 26 -4.86 12.57 -21.83
CA LEU A 26 -3.64 12.02 -21.25
C LEU A 26 -2.56 11.77 -22.32
N PRO A 27 -2.07 12.80 -23.00
CA PRO A 27 -1.10 12.65 -24.09
C PRO A 27 0.25 12.10 -23.62
N THR A 28 0.67 12.37 -22.39
CA THR A 28 1.95 11.88 -21.86
C THR A 28 1.87 10.40 -21.50
N PHE A 29 0.79 9.95 -20.86
CA PHE A 29 0.54 8.53 -20.64
C PHE A 29 0.48 7.78 -21.98
N GLN A 30 -0.24 8.34 -22.97
CA GLN A 30 -0.33 7.75 -24.30
C GLN A 30 1.05 7.60 -24.94
N PHE A 31 1.88 8.65 -24.92
CA PHE A 31 3.25 8.61 -25.42
C PHE A 31 4.08 7.49 -24.77
N LEU A 32 4.05 7.40 -23.44
CA LEU A 32 4.79 6.36 -22.71
C LEU A 32 4.31 4.94 -23.01
N MET A 33 3.02 4.75 -23.23
CA MET A 33 2.44 3.46 -23.60
C MET A 33 2.78 3.06 -25.04
N GLU A 34 2.81 4.02 -25.98
CA GLU A 34 3.17 3.80 -27.39
C GLU A 34 4.66 3.49 -27.56
N HIS A 35 5.53 3.99 -26.66
CA HIS A 35 6.98 3.80 -26.68
C HIS A 35 7.47 2.84 -25.59
N GLY A 36 6.59 2.00 -25.07
CA GLY A 36 6.91 1.08 -24.00
C GLY A 36 5.90 -0.06 -23.85
N GLN A 37 5.73 -0.50 -22.63
CA GLN A 37 4.85 -1.61 -22.27
C GLN A 37 3.79 -1.10 -21.30
N TYR A 38 2.55 -1.57 -21.45
CA TYR A 38 1.47 -1.26 -20.54
C TYR A 38 0.78 -2.54 -20.05
N TYR A 39 0.80 -2.71 -18.73
CA TYR A 39 0.13 -3.80 -18.02
C TYR A 39 -0.99 -3.23 -17.16
N ARG A 40 -2.22 -3.71 -17.38
CA ARG A 40 -3.42 -3.18 -16.70
C ARG A 40 -3.72 -3.84 -15.37
N ASN A 41 -3.22 -5.04 -15.15
CA ASN A 41 -3.67 -5.97 -14.11
C ASN A 41 -2.52 -6.52 -13.29
N VAL A 42 -1.63 -5.66 -12.81
CA VAL A 42 -0.60 -6.06 -11.84
C VAL A 42 -1.25 -6.25 -10.49
N VAL A 43 -1.03 -7.39 -9.85
CA VAL A 43 -1.64 -7.72 -8.56
C VAL A 43 -0.83 -7.08 -7.43
N THR A 44 -1.47 -6.20 -6.67
CA THR A 44 -0.86 -5.56 -5.51
C THR A 44 -0.94 -6.41 -4.25
N SER A 45 -0.26 -5.99 -3.18
CA SER A 45 -0.28 -6.65 -1.88
C SER A 45 -1.63 -6.49 -1.15
N PHE A 46 -1.84 -7.23 -0.09
CA PHE A 46 -3.01 -7.12 0.80
C PHE A 46 -2.55 -7.04 2.27
N PRO A 47 -3.15 -6.14 3.06
CA PRO A 47 -4.20 -5.15 2.75
C PRO A 47 -3.75 -4.17 1.66
N THR A 48 -4.70 -3.65 0.87
CA THR A 48 -4.42 -2.68 -0.19
C THR A 48 -4.22 -1.28 0.40
N MET A 49 -3.22 -1.16 1.28
CA MET A 49 -2.77 0.03 1.98
C MET A 49 -1.36 0.40 1.53
N SER A 50 -1.14 1.65 1.11
CA SER A 50 0.12 2.12 0.52
C SER A 50 1.36 1.75 1.34
N VAL A 51 1.28 1.85 2.67
CA VAL A 51 2.37 1.47 3.58
C VAL A 51 2.82 0.01 3.39
N SER A 52 1.86 -0.92 3.40
CA SER A 52 2.15 -2.36 3.24
C SER A 52 2.57 -2.69 1.81
N ILE A 53 1.98 -2.00 0.83
CA ILE A 53 2.31 -2.18 -0.59
C ILE A 53 3.74 -1.71 -0.88
N ASP A 54 4.14 -0.53 -0.38
CA ASP A 54 5.50 -0.02 -0.52
C ASP A 54 6.53 -0.95 0.14
N CYS A 55 6.21 -1.51 1.32
CA CYS A 55 7.04 -2.55 1.93
C CYS A 55 7.20 -3.76 0.98
N THR A 56 6.09 -4.25 0.41
CA THR A 56 6.12 -5.38 -0.52
C THR A 56 6.93 -5.06 -1.77
N LEU A 57 6.74 -3.89 -2.37
CA LEU A 57 7.46 -3.44 -3.56
C LEU A 57 8.97 -3.37 -3.32
N LEU A 58 9.37 -2.70 -2.25
CA LEU A 58 10.78 -2.36 -2.01
C LEU A 58 11.58 -3.48 -1.31
N THR A 59 10.89 -4.45 -0.69
CA THR A 59 11.54 -5.65 -0.13
C THR A 59 11.45 -6.88 -1.03
N GLY A 60 10.47 -6.91 -1.96
CA GLY A 60 10.17 -8.10 -2.76
C GLY A 60 9.59 -9.25 -1.95
N THR A 61 8.94 -8.95 -0.82
CA THR A 61 8.32 -9.93 0.08
C THR A 61 6.91 -9.50 0.49
N TYR A 62 6.10 -10.43 0.95
CA TYR A 62 4.77 -10.13 1.48
C TYR A 62 4.79 -9.78 2.99
N PRO A 63 3.68 -9.32 3.58
CA PRO A 63 3.59 -8.94 4.99
C PRO A 63 4.03 -10.03 5.99
N ASP A 64 3.88 -11.30 5.67
CA ASP A 64 4.36 -12.41 6.50
C ASP A 64 5.88 -12.45 6.67
N GLU A 65 6.62 -11.82 5.77
CA GLU A 65 8.06 -11.70 5.82
C GLU A 65 8.51 -10.29 6.23
N HIS A 66 8.01 -9.23 5.56
CA HIS A 66 8.44 -7.87 5.88
C HIS A 66 7.82 -7.27 7.15
N ARG A 67 6.78 -7.88 7.73
CA ARG A 67 6.19 -7.58 9.05
C ARG A 67 5.46 -6.25 9.20
N VAL A 68 5.09 -5.57 8.11
CA VAL A 68 4.24 -4.37 8.14
C VAL A 68 2.84 -4.74 7.67
N PRO A 69 1.89 -5.01 8.59
CA PRO A 69 0.62 -5.67 8.26
C PRO A 69 -0.40 -4.77 7.55
N GLY A 70 -0.23 -3.46 7.63
CA GLY A 70 -1.18 -2.48 7.13
C GLY A 70 -0.97 -1.12 7.77
N LEU A 71 -1.95 -0.23 7.63
CA LEU A 71 -1.91 1.12 8.17
C LEU A 71 -2.15 1.13 9.69
N VAL A 72 -3.10 0.31 10.15
CA VAL A 72 -3.49 0.18 11.55
C VAL A 72 -3.46 -1.29 11.95
N TRP A 73 -2.77 -1.61 13.04
CA TRP A 73 -2.65 -2.96 13.55
C TRP A 73 -2.31 -2.98 15.04
N TYR A 74 -2.54 -4.10 15.73
CA TYR A 74 -2.21 -4.25 17.13
C TYR A 74 -0.87 -4.95 17.31
N SER A 75 0.05 -4.30 18.02
CA SER A 75 1.31 -4.91 18.45
C SER A 75 1.11 -5.63 19.79
N ALA A 76 1.16 -6.96 19.75
CA ALA A 76 1.09 -7.77 20.98
C ALA A 76 2.30 -7.54 21.89
N GLN A 77 3.46 -7.22 21.32
CA GLN A 77 4.68 -6.91 22.05
C GLN A 77 4.57 -5.58 22.80
N ASP A 78 4.11 -4.53 22.12
CA ASP A 78 3.95 -3.19 22.70
C ASP A 78 2.63 -3.04 23.48
N LYS A 79 1.72 -4.01 23.37
CA LYS A 79 0.35 -3.99 23.90
C LYS A 79 -0.43 -2.74 23.53
N LYS A 80 -0.27 -2.27 22.30
CA LYS A 80 -0.93 -1.07 21.78
C LYS A 80 -1.28 -1.19 20.32
N VAL A 81 -2.25 -0.38 19.88
CA VAL A 81 -2.57 -0.21 18.47
C VAL A 81 -1.54 0.71 17.83
N ILE A 82 -0.87 0.21 16.80
CA ILE A 82 0.01 0.98 15.93
C ILE A 82 -0.84 1.60 14.83
N ASN A 83 -0.57 2.87 14.53
CA ASN A 83 -1.23 3.58 13.45
C ASN A 83 -0.22 4.50 12.76
N TYR A 84 0.02 4.27 11.48
CA TYR A 84 0.93 5.11 10.68
C TYR A 84 0.27 6.37 10.12
N GLY A 85 -1.05 6.53 10.35
CA GLY A 85 -1.85 7.65 9.85
C GLY A 85 -2.20 7.52 8.37
N SER A 86 -3.38 7.97 7.98
CA SER A 86 -3.81 8.01 6.58
C SER A 86 -3.27 9.24 5.83
N GLY A 87 -2.20 9.82 6.33
CA GLY A 87 -1.53 10.98 5.79
C GLY A 87 -1.15 11.99 6.87
N PHE A 88 -0.18 12.82 6.54
CA PHE A 88 0.42 13.80 7.43
C PHE A 88 -0.60 14.76 8.09
N TRP A 89 -1.75 15.01 7.47
CA TRP A 89 -2.81 15.88 8.01
C TRP A 89 -3.60 15.26 9.16
N GLU A 90 -3.83 13.96 9.16
CA GLU A 90 -4.52 13.31 10.28
C GLU A 90 -3.61 13.21 11.50
N ILE A 91 -2.32 13.03 11.28
CA ILE A 91 -1.28 13.09 12.29
C ILE A 91 -1.34 14.43 13.05
N TYR A 92 -1.50 15.53 12.32
CA TYR A 92 -1.60 16.87 12.92
C TYR A 92 -2.90 17.07 13.73
N ARG A 93 -4.01 16.45 13.32
CA ARG A 93 -5.33 16.60 13.99
C ARG A 93 -5.51 15.74 15.23
N ASN A 94 -4.89 14.56 15.30
CA ASN A 94 -5.24 13.51 16.26
C ASN A 94 -4.21 13.26 17.38
N GLY A 95 -3.19 14.11 17.50
CA GLY A 95 -2.17 13.96 18.56
C GLY A 95 -0.84 13.42 18.02
N ILE A 96 0.01 14.33 17.80
CA ILE A 96 1.22 14.30 16.97
C ILE A 96 2.28 13.30 17.41
N ASN A 97 2.42 13.01 18.73
CA ASN A 97 3.61 12.35 19.26
C ASN A 97 3.76 10.88 18.85
N GLN A 98 2.70 10.10 18.99
CA GLN A 98 2.78 8.66 18.78
C GLN A 98 2.79 8.31 17.30
N TYR A 99 1.91 8.95 16.52
CA TYR A 99 1.82 8.72 15.08
C TYR A 99 3.08 9.09 14.33
N LEU A 100 3.68 10.24 14.64
CA LEU A 100 4.92 10.68 14.00
C LEU A 100 6.06 9.72 14.29
N ASN A 101 6.20 9.28 15.54
CA ASN A 101 7.24 8.33 15.90
C ASN A 101 7.04 6.99 15.19
N ASP A 102 5.82 6.46 15.17
CA ASP A 102 5.53 5.19 14.51
C ASP A 102 5.69 5.29 12.98
N ALA A 103 5.15 6.34 12.34
CA ALA A 103 5.18 6.49 10.88
C ALA A 103 6.54 6.93 10.33
N LEU A 104 7.20 7.91 10.97
CA LEU A 104 8.44 8.48 10.43
C LEU A 104 9.69 7.69 10.82
N ILE A 105 9.68 7.02 11.98
CA ILE A 105 10.89 6.42 12.56
C ILE A 105 10.73 4.91 12.70
N ARG A 106 9.74 4.45 13.49
CA ARG A 106 9.63 3.04 13.86
C ARG A 106 9.27 2.13 12.69
N MET A 107 8.46 2.61 11.74
CA MET A 107 8.10 1.82 10.56
C MET A 107 9.34 1.33 9.80
N ASN A 108 10.26 2.21 9.49
CA ASN A 108 11.51 1.87 8.79
C ASN A 108 12.58 1.27 9.70
N GLY A 109 12.67 1.70 10.97
CA GLY A 109 13.68 1.27 11.92
C GLY A 109 13.35 -0.04 12.64
N ASP A 110 12.12 -0.18 13.13
CA ASP A 110 11.74 -1.27 14.04
C ASP A 110 10.75 -2.26 13.45
N HIS A 111 9.71 -1.75 12.75
CA HIS A 111 8.58 -2.59 12.32
C HIS A 111 8.89 -3.36 11.03
N LEU A 112 9.56 -2.71 10.07
CA LEU A 112 10.03 -3.38 8.86
C LEU A 112 11.13 -4.38 9.23
N ASN A 113 10.90 -5.66 8.97
CA ASN A 113 11.80 -6.74 9.36
C ASN A 113 13.26 -6.43 8.98
N PRO A 114 14.17 -6.31 9.93
CA PRO A 114 15.56 -5.94 9.66
C PRO A 114 16.35 -7.03 8.92
N GLN A 115 15.86 -8.26 8.89
CA GLN A 115 16.51 -9.37 8.18
C GLN A 115 16.18 -9.38 6.68
N ILE A 116 15.16 -8.63 6.26
CA ILE A 116 14.74 -8.54 4.87
C ILE A 116 15.30 -7.26 4.26
N PRO A 117 16.23 -7.33 3.30
CA PRO A 117 16.83 -6.14 2.72
C PRO A 117 15.84 -5.40 1.80
N THR A 118 15.86 -4.08 1.86
CA THR A 118 15.20 -3.24 0.88
C THR A 118 16.00 -3.20 -0.42
N ILE A 119 15.40 -2.69 -1.49
CA ILE A 119 16.12 -2.48 -2.75
C ILE A 119 17.30 -1.52 -2.55
N TYR A 120 17.18 -0.51 -1.70
CA TYR A 120 18.27 0.45 -1.42
C TYR A 120 19.48 -0.24 -0.77
N GLU A 121 19.24 -1.12 0.18
CA GLU A 121 20.30 -1.90 0.83
C GLU A 121 20.96 -2.90 -0.12
N GLU A 122 20.22 -3.47 -1.07
CA GLU A 122 20.79 -4.36 -2.09
C GLU A 122 21.61 -3.62 -3.14
N LEU A 123 21.13 -2.45 -3.58
CA LEU A 123 21.86 -1.62 -4.54
C LEU A 123 23.19 -1.11 -3.95
N ASP A 124 23.20 -0.71 -2.69
CA ASP A 124 24.44 -0.36 -1.98
C ASP A 124 25.46 -1.52 -1.98
N ARG A 125 25.01 -2.75 -1.70
CA ARG A 125 25.87 -3.96 -1.78
C ARG A 125 26.40 -4.22 -3.21
N MET A 126 25.68 -3.77 -4.22
CA MET A 126 26.10 -3.88 -5.62
C MET A 126 27.00 -2.71 -6.05
N GLY A 127 27.22 -1.71 -5.19
CA GLY A 127 27.96 -0.49 -5.52
C GLY A 127 27.20 0.47 -6.43
N LEU A 128 25.87 0.38 -6.47
CA LEU A 128 24.98 1.25 -7.24
C LEU A 128 24.33 2.29 -6.34
N GLN A 129 24.15 3.50 -6.88
CA GLN A 129 23.51 4.60 -6.17
C GLN A 129 21.99 4.49 -6.21
N SER A 130 21.37 4.77 -5.08
CA SER A 130 19.93 4.76 -4.94
C SER A 130 19.37 6.07 -4.39
N GLY A 131 18.12 6.36 -4.71
CA GLY A 131 17.44 7.55 -4.22
C GLY A 131 15.97 7.32 -3.92
N SER A 132 15.45 8.11 -2.98
CA SER A 132 14.04 8.16 -2.63
C SER A 132 13.55 9.60 -2.50
N VAL A 133 12.46 9.91 -3.17
CA VAL A 133 11.75 11.20 -3.06
C VAL A 133 10.35 10.92 -2.52
N ASN A 134 10.12 11.30 -1.27
CA ASN A 134 8.87 11.11 -0.54
C ASN A 134 8.42 9.64 -0.37
N GLY A 135 9.30 8.66 -0.57
CA GLY A 135 8.96 7.26 -0.36
C GLY A 135 8.61 6.98 1.11
N LEU A 136 7.52 6.25 1.35
CA LEU A 136 7.09 5.86 2.70
C LEU A 136 8.11 4.93 3.36
N ILE A 137 8.66 4.03 2.56
CA ILE A 137 9.75 3.14 2.95
C ILE A 137 11.05 3.69 2.38
N TYR A 138 11.98 4.01 3.27
CA TYR A 138 13.25 4.63 2.92
C TYR A 138 14.47 3.93 3.53
N ARG A 139 14.30 2.86 4.31
CA ARG A 139 15.44 2.19 4.93
C ARG A 139 16.50 1.78 3.90
N GLY A 140 17.71 2.31 4.09
CA GLY A 140 18.88 2.07 3.26
C GLY A 140 20.12 1.96 4.14
N SER A 141 21.33 2.19 3.58
CA SER A 141 22.61 2.04 4.27
C SER A 141 23.23 3.37 4.69
N ALA A 142 22.88 4.48 4.04
CA ALA A 142 23.46 5.79 4.28
C ALA A 142 22.81 6.51 5.47
N ASP A 143 23.63 7.26 6.26
CA ASP A 143 23.14 8.06 7.37
C ASP A 143 22.55 9.39 6.91
N HIS A 144 21.35 9.69 7.39
CA HIS A 144 20.65 10.96 7.13
C HIS A 144 20.10 11.55 8.42
N GLN A 145 19.94 12.89 8.43
CA GLN A 145 19.31 13.61 9.51
C GLN A 145 17.89 14.01 9.14
N LEU A 146 16.89 13.50 9.85
CA LEU A 146 15.55 14.06 9.83
C LEU A 146 15.51 15.28 10.74
N ASN A 147 15.11 16.43 10.20
CA ASN A 147 15.04 17.69 10.93
C ASN A 147 13.57 18.06 11.18
N PHE A 148 13.19 18.17 12.44
CA PHE A 148 11.82 18.55 12.80
C PHE A 148 11.74 20.05 12.99
N PRO A 149 10.81 20.75 12.28
CA PRO A 149 10.58 22.18 12.46
C PRO A 149 10.23 22.52 13.91
N PHE A 150 10.62 23.72 14.37
CA PHE A 150 10.40 24.18 15.74
C PHE A 150 8.95 24.02 16.22
N TRP A 151 7.99 24.38 15.40
CA TRP A 151 6.55 24.30 15.72
C TRP A 151 6.06 22.83 15.85
N LEU A 152 6.80 21.85 15.35
CA LEU A 152 6.49 20.45 15.49
C LEU A 152 7.16 19.82 16.72
N HIS A 153 8.43 20.13 16.95
CA HIS A 153 9.16 19.51 18.07
C HIS A 153 8.84 20.14 19.42
N MET A 154 8.46 21.43 19.48
CA MET A 154 8.14 22.10 20.77
C MET A 154 6.88 21.51 21.46
N PRO A 155 5.76 21.22 20.78
CA PRO A 155 4.60 20.60 21.41
C PRO A 155 4.73 19.07 21.53
N THR A 156 5.81 18.45 21.06
CA THR A 156 5.98 17.01 21.01
C THR A 156 7.22 16.57 21.77
N ALA A 157 7.31 15.30 22.14
CA ALA A 157 8.53 14.70 22.71
C ALA A 157 9.60 14.36 21.66
N LEU A 158 9.38 14.75 20.39
CA LEU A 158 10.34 14.50 19.32
C LEU A 158 11.58 15.39 19.50
N PRO A 159 12.80 14.86 19.33
CA PRO A 159 14.01 15.66 19.32
C PRO A 159 14.04 16.56 18.08
N LYS A 160 14.89 17.60 18.10
CA LYS A 160 15.04 18.53 16.98
C LYS A 160 15.49 17.84 15.70
N ASN A 161 16.30 16.80 15.80
CA ASN A 161 16.78 15.98 14.71
C ASN A 161 16.99 14.54 15.14
N ILE A 162 16.88 13.62 14.21
CA ILE A 162 17.07 12.17 14.40
C ILE A 162 17.88 11.64 13.23
N THR A 163 18.87 10.80 13.54
CA THR A 163 19.62 10.06 12.51
C THR A 163 18.81 8.83 12.08
N VAL A 164 18.64 8.67 10.78
CA VAL A 164 17.99 7.51 10.16
C VAL A 164 18.88 6.92 9.08
N LYS A 165 18.67 5.66 8.75
CA LYS A 165 19.28 5.00 7.59
C LYS A 165 18.40 5.15 6.37
N GLY A 166 18.97 5.63 5.27
CA GLY A 166 18.25 5.86 4.01
C GLY A 166 19.08 5.50 2.78
N PRO A 167 18.53 5.73 1.55
CA PRO A 167 19.29 5.60 0.31
C PRO A 167 20.33 6.72 0.19
N ASP A 168 21.20 6.66 -0.82
CA ASP A 168 22.26 7.67 -1.03
C ASP A 168 21.68 9.08 -1.19
N LEU A 169 20.62 9.22 -1.98
CA LEU A 169 19.83 10.45 -2.10
C LEU A 169 18.52 10.29 -1.35
N PHE A 170 18.31 11.09 -0.32
CA PHE A 170 17.10 11.04 0.51
C PHE A 170 16.42 12.41 0.59
N ALA A 171 15.27 12.53 -0.07
CA ALA A 171 14.39 13.69 -0.03
C ALA A 171 13.05 13.27 0.61
N TYR A 172 12.73 13.88 1.76
CA TYR A 172 11.55 13.51 2.56
C TYR A 172 10.84 14.77 3.05
N GLY A 173 10.22 15.47 2.14
CA GLY A 173 9.54 16.75 2.38
C GLY A 173 10.41 17.75 3.12
N ALA A 174 9.81 18.40 4.11
CA ALA A 174 10.50 19.37 4.99
C ALA A 174 11.51 18.72 5.94
N PHE A 175 11.43 17.41 6.19
CA PHE A 175 12.25 16.72 7.18
C PHE A 175 13.63 16.36 6.66
N SER A 176 13.77 16.10 5.36
CA SER A 176 15.04 15.91 4.66
C SER A 176 14.93 16.54 3.28
N ASN A 177 15.48 17.74 3.12
CA ASN A 177 15.46 18.48 1.87
C ASN A 177 16.88 18.77 1.40
N PRO A 178 17.47 17.94 0.52
CA PRO A 178 18.82 18.13 0.00
C PRO A 178 18.99 19.41 -0.82
N LEU A 179 17.90 20.00 -1.34
CA LEU A 179 17.93 21.25 -2.12
C LEU A 179 17.63 22.51 -1.30
N LYS A 180 17.55 22.43 0.02
CA LYS A 180 17.16 23.56 0.90
C LYS A 180 18.02 24.83 0.67
N SER A 181 19.30 24.68 0.37
CA SER A 181 20.22 25.78 0.11
C SER A 181 20.26 26.24 -1.34
N VAL A 182 19.68 25.48 -2.26
CA VAL A 182 19.78 25.69 -3.72
C VAL A 182 18.47 26.18 -4.30
N LYS A 183 17.35 25.67 -3.84
CA LYS A 183 16.02 25.93 -4.41
C LYS A 183 14.94 25.98 -3.32
N SER A 184 14.03 26.95 -3.43
CA SER A 184 12.84 27.00 -2.58
C SER A 184 11.82 25.99 -3.09
N LEU A 185 11.49 25.00 -2.28
CA LEU A 185 10.49 23.96 -2.55
C LEU A 185 9.23 24.19 -1.70
N PRO A 186 8.04 23.67 -2.12
CA PRO A 186 6.79 23.85 -1.39
C PRO A 186 6.71 22.98 -0.13
N VAL A 187 7.48 23.35 0.91
CA VAL A 187 7.59 22.59 2.19
C VAL A 187 6.79 23.21 3.33
N GLY A 188 5.99 24.24 3.09
CA GLY A 188 5.13 24.85 4.10
C GLY A 188 3.88 24.02 4.43
N PRO A 189 3.08 24.43 5.45
CA PRO A 189 1.88 23.69 5.85
C PRO A 189 0.86 23.50 4.72
N ILE A 190 0.65 24.51 3.88
CA ILE A 190 -0.25 24.45 2.71
C ILE A 190 0.25 23.40 1.71
N GLY A 191 1.57 23.24 1.54
CA GLY A 191 2.22 22.23 0.72
C GLY A 191 2.38 20.87 1.43
N LYS A 192 1.61 20.60 2.48
CA LYS A 192 1.70 19.33 3.26
C LYS A 192 3.15 19.00 3.67
N PHE A 193 3.90 20.02 4.02
CA PHE A 193 5.32 19.90 4.39
C PHE A 193 6.21 19.23 3.34
N GLY A 194 5.87 19.37 2.07
CA GLY A 194 6.59 18.78 0.95
C GLY A 194 6.12 17.38 0.54
N PHE A 195 5.15 16.79 1.25
CA PHE A 195 4.55 15.51 0.83
C PHE A 195 3.45 15.76 -0.21
N ASN A 196 3.88 16.20 -1.39
CA ASN A 196 3.03 16.53 -2.53
C ASN A 196 3.78 16.27 -3.84
N ASN A 197 3.04 16.15 -4.94
CA ASN A 197 3.62 15.89 -6.26
C ASN A 197 4.54 17.03 -6.72
N GLU A 198 4.24 18.27 -6.39
CA GLU A 198 5.02 19.42 -6.84
C GLU A 198 6.45 19.42 -6.26
N TYR A 199 6.58 19.10 -4.97
CA TYR A 199 7.89 18.92 -4.35
C TYR A 199 8.67 17.80 -5.04
N ALA A 200 8.04 16.65 -5.24
CA ALA A 200 8.68 15.52 -5.88
C ALA A 200 9.10 15.82 -7.32
N LEU A 201 8.22 16.45 -8.10
CA LEU A 201 8.50 16.88 -9.48
C LEU A 201 9.68 17.83 -9.56
N GLN A 202 9.70 18.87 -8.71
CA GLN A 202 10.79 19.84 -8.69
C GLN A 202 12.13 19.23 -8.26
N MET A 203 12.11 18.29 -7.30
CA MET A 203 13.30 17.54 -6.90
C MET A 203 13.85 16.72 -8.07
N VAL A 204 13.02 15.90 -8.69
CA VAL A 204 13.42 15.04 -9.81
C VAL A 204 13.90 15.87 -11.01
N THR A 205 13.18 16.94 -11.35
CA THR A 205 13.57 17.86 -12.43
C THR A 205 14.96 18.45 -12.19
N HIS A 206 15.25 18.86 -10.95
CA HIS A 206 16.58 19.38 -10.59
C HIS A 206 17.67 18.31 -10.77
N LEU A 207 17.43 17.08 -10.31
CA LEU A 207 18.39 15.99 -10.48
C LEU A 207 18.68 15.67 -11.95
N ILE A 208 17.66 15.69 -12.80
CA ILE A 208 17.80 15.48 -14.24
C ILE A 208 18.64 16.60 -14.87
N GLN A 209 18.29 17.86 -14.60
CA GLN A 209 18.94 19.04 -15.21
C GLN A 209 20.41 19.21 -14.79
N ASN A 210 20.79 18.68 -13.62
CA ASN A 210 22.16 18.77 -13.09
C ASN A 210 22.93 17.44 -13.21
N GLU A 211 22.42 16.47 -13.94
CA GLU A 211 23.05 15.15 -14.15
C GLU A 211 23.39 14.45 -12.82
N GLN A 212 22.46 14.52 -11.85
CA GLN A 212 22.61 13.97 -10.50
C GLN A 212 21.63 12.81 -10.21
N LEU A 213 21.10 12.18 -11.25
CA LEU A 213 20.25 11.01 -11.08
C LEU A 213 21.05 9.84 -10.50
N PRO A 214 20.57 9.17 -9.45
CA PRO A 214 21.11 7.88 -9.02
C PRO A 214 20.80 6.79 -10.06
N ASP A 215 21.39 5.60 -9.92
CA ASP A 215 21.09 4.46 -10.80
C ASP A 215 19.62 4.02 -10.67
N PHE A 216 19.08 4.06 -9.46
CA PHE A 216 17.66 3.82 -9.16
C PHE A 216 17.06 4.96 -8.33
N LEU A 217 15.99 5.57 -8.81
CA LEU A 217 15.25 6.60 -8.10
C LEU A 217 13.78 6.20 -7.90
N TYR A 218 13.38 6.03 -6.65
CA TYR A 218 11.98 5.91 -6.26
C TYR A 218 11.36 7.29 -6.04
N VAL A 219 10.21 7.55 -6.64
CA VAL A 219 9.46 8.81 -6.53
C VAL A 219 8.02 8.51 -6.17
N TYR A 220 7.52 9.13 -5.09
CA TYR A 220 6.13 8.97 -4.66
C TYR A 220 5.31 10.22 -4.97
N PHE A 221 4.18 10.02 -5.65
CA PHE A 221 3.20 11.06 -6.03
C PHE A 221 1.88 10.84 -5.25
N PRO A 222 1.67 11.51 -4.11
CA PRO A 222 0.55 11.24 -3.21
C PRO A 222 -0.75 11.97 -3.55
N ASP A 223 -0.75 12.96 -4.45
CA ASP A 223 -1.86 13.92 -4.56
C ASP A 223 -3.16 13.35 -5.16
N LEU A 224 -3.08 12.27 -5.92
CA LEU A 224 -4.23 11.67 -6.61
C LEU A 224 -5.21 11.02 -5.63
N ASP A 225 -4.69 10.32 -4.61
CA ASP A 225 -5.46 9.57 -3.62
C ASP A 225 -6.58 10.41 -2.99
N GLN A 226 -6.26 11.56 -2.42
CA GLN A 226 -7.24 12.43 -1.77
C GLN A 226 -8.36 12.92 -2.70
N LYS A 227 -8.06 13.09 -3.99
CA LYS A 227 -9.06 13.52 -4.97
C LYS A 227 -10.05 12.40 -5.26
N ILE A 228 -9.55 11.17 -5.38
CA ILE A 228 -10.38 10.00 -5.66
C ILE A 228 -11.22 9.64 -4.43
N HIS A 229 -10.67 9.69 -3.23
CA HIS A 229 -11.43 9.53 -2.00
C HIS A 229 -12.66 10.46 -1.93
N LYS A 230 -12.52 11.71 -2.37
CA LYS A 230 -13.59 12.73 -2.33
C LYS A 230 -14.55 12.66 -3.51
N LYS A 231 -14.03 12.47 -4.73
CA LYS A 231 -14.79 12.61 -5.98
C LYS A 231 -15.17 11.26 -6.62
N GLY A 232 -14.66 10.16 -6.09
CA GLY A 232 -14.86 8.83 -6.62
C GLY A 232 -13.92 8.47 -7.78
N PRO A 233 -13.87 7.17 -8.15
CA PRO A 233 -12.87 6.63 -9.08
C PRO A 233 -13.09 7.04 -10.55
N SER A 234 -14.24 7.61 -10.89
CA SER A 234 -14.52 8.07 -12.26
C SER A 234 -14.03 9.48 -12.55
N ASN A 235 -13.55 10.22 -11.56
CA ASN A 235 -13.03 11.58 -11.74
C ASN A 235 -11.63 11.57 -12.33
N LEU A 236 -11.41 12.29 -13.44
CA LEU A 236 -10.15 12.33 -14.17
C LEU A 236 -9.26 13.54 -13.82
N ASP A 237 -9.72 14.52 -13.06
CA ASP A 237 -8.97 15.77 -12.81
C ASP A 237 -7.57 15.52 -12.23
N GLY A 238 -7.47 14.55 -11.31
CA GLY A 238 -6.20 14.18 -10.69
C GLY A 238 -5.24 13.52 -11.66
N VAL A 239 -5.74 12.59 -12.47
CA VAL A 239 -4.92 11.87 -13.46
C VAL A 239 -4.44 12.82 -14.57
N ILE A 240 -5.30 13.75 -15.03
CA ILE A 240 -4.92 14.79 -16.00
C ILE A 240 -3.79 15.66 -15.43
N ARG A 241 -3.88 16.06 -14.16
CA ARG A 241 -2.80 16.80 -13.51
C ARG A 241 -1.51 16.00 -13.45
N THR A 242 -1.59 14.73 -13.13
CA THR A 242 -0.43 13.83 -13.12
C THR A 242 0.19 13.72 -14.52
N ASP A 243 -0.62 13.61 -15.58
CA ASP A 243 -0.13 13.60 -16.97
C ASP A 243 0.71 14.85 -17.30
N HIS A 244 0.23 16.03 -16.90
CA HIS A 244 0.97 17.28 -17.08
C HIS A 244 2.27 17.31 -16.27
N GLN A 245 2.29 16.75 -15.06
CA GLN A 245 3.49 16.65 -14.24
C GLN A 245 4.52 15.71 -14.86
N LEU A 246 4.08 14.58 -15.39
CA LEU A 246 4.92 13.63 -16.13
C LEU A 246 5.49 14.28 -17.40
N LYS A 247 4.71 15.07 -18.14
CA LYS A 247 5.20 15.86 -19.28
C LYS A 247 6.36 16.77 -18.87
N THR A 248 6.20 17.49 -17.76
CA THR A 248 7.25 18.38 -17.24
C THR A 248 8.51 17.61 -16.88
N LEU A 249 8.38 16.43 -16.28
CA LEU A 249 9.49 15.55 -15.92
C LEU A 249 10.23 15.08 -17.17
N LEU A 250 9.53 14.60 -18.20
CA LEU A 250 10.15 14.14 -19.45
C LEU A 250 10.85 15.28 -20.19
N GLN A 251 10.26 16.48 -20.20
CA GLN A 251 10.86 17.68 -20.81
C GLN A 251 12.15 18.13 -20.12
N ALA A 252 12.36 17.77 -18.84
CA ALA A 252 13.61 18.08 -18.14
C ALA A 252 14.84 17.42 -18.76
N PHE A 253 14.66 16.34 -19.53
CA PHE A 253 15.72 15.69 -20.32
C PHE A 253 16.00 16.37 -21.65
N GLY A 254 15.23 17.41 -22.02
CA GLY A 254 15.23 18.08 -23.32
C GLY A 254 14.01 17.71 -24.16
N SER A 255 13.68 16.44 -24.29
CA SER A 255 12.44 15.95 -24.90
C SER A 255 12.03 14.62 -24.32
N PRO A 256 10.78 14.17 -24.53
CA PRO A 256 10.34 12.84 -24.10
C PRO A 256 11.16 11.70 -24.70
N GLU A 257 11.58 11.82 -25.95
CA GLU A 257 12.42 10.83 -26.65
C GLU A 257 13.82 10.76 -26.05
N GLU A 258 14.40 11.91 -25.67
CA GLU A 258 15.68 11.94 -24.97
C GLU A 258 15.59 11.34 -23.57
N ALA A 259 14.45 11.51 -22.90
CA ALA A 259 14.21 10.87 -21.61
C ALA A 259 14.31 9.35 -21.71
N LEU A 260 13.67 8.74 -22.72
CA LEU A 260 13.67 7.29 -22.91
C LEU A 260 15.02 6.70 -23.37
N LYS A 261 15.93 7.54 -23.89
CA LYS A 261 17.31 7.14 -24.19
C LYS A 261 18.18 7.13 -22.92
N LYS A 262 17.91 8.02 -21.97
CA LYS A 262 18.75 8.23 -20.78
C LYS A 262 18.25 7.46 -19.56
N ALA A 263 16.94 7.19 -19.48
CA ALA A 263 16.32 6.54 -18.34
C ALA A 263 15.22 5.56 -18.76
N VAL A 264 15.06 4.51 -17.98
CA VAL A 264 13.84 3.70 -17.96
C VAL A 264 12.83 4.38 -17.05
N ILE A 265 11.71 4.80 -17.62
CA ILE A 265 10.62 5.44 -16.89
C ILE A 265 9.58 4.39 -16.55
N ILE A 266 9.37 4.14 -15.28
CA ILE A 266 8.39 3.16 -14.80
C ILE A 266 7.33 3.89 -13.97
N ILE A 267 6.06 3.72 -14.32
CA ILE A 267 4.93 4.32 -13.60
C ILE A 267 4.01 3.22 -13.14
N MET A 268 3.65 3.22 -11.87
CA MET A 268 2.76 2.24 -11.27
C MET A 268 1.74 2.92 -10.35
N GLY A 269 0.52 2.38 -10.30
CA GLY A 269 -0.39 2.60 -9.18
C GLY A 269 -0.09 1.59 -8.07
N ASP A 270 -0.27 1.97 -6.81
CA ASP A 270 -0.09 1.06 -5.67
C ASP A 270 -1.35 0.25 -5.35
N ASN A 271 -2.50 0.89 -5.36
CA ASN A 271 -3.82 0.25 -5.17
C ASN A 271 -4.87 0.89 -6.08
N GLY A 272 -5.95 0.15 -6.32
CA GLY A 272 -7.19 0.70 -6.85
C GLY A 272 -8.10 1.17 -5.72
N MET A 273 -9.27 1.71 -6.10
CA MET A 273 -10.33 2.10 -5.17
C MET A 273 -11.68 1.56 -5.60
N ALA A 274 -12.50 1.18 -4.64
CA ALA A 274 -13.89 0.86 -4.84
C ALA A 274 -14.77 2.06 -4.45
N HIS A 275 -15.81 2.31 -5.23
CA HIS A 275 -16.80 3.34 -4.91
C HIS A 275 -17.49 3.02 -3.59
N VAL A 276 -17.69 4.03 -2.73
CA VAL A 276 -18.47 3.94 -1.49
C VAL A 276 -19.86 4.53 -1.74
N HIS A 277 -20.90 3.79 -1.41
CA HIS A 277 -22.28 4.21 -1.61
C HIS A 277 -22.62 5.52 -0.89
N PRO A 278 -23.62 6.29 -1.39
CA PRO A 278 -24.09 7.48 -0.71
C PRO A 278 -24.82 7.11 0.61
N LYS A 279 -24.97 8.10 1.49
CA LYS A 279 -25.50 7.96 2.85
C LYS A 279 -26.85 7.21 2.93
N ASN A 280 -27.74 7.41 1.96
CA ASN A 280 -29.05 6.75 1.90
C ASN A 280 -28.99 5.22 1.73
N ARG A 281 -27.84 4.66 1.34
CA ARG A 281 -27.58 3.22 1.27
C ARG A 281 -26.84 2.65 2.47
N GLN A 282 -26.65 3.43 3.53
CA GLN A 282 -25.97 3.03 4.76
C GLN A 282 -24.62 2.33 4.50
N PRO A 283 -23.65 3.01 3.84
CA PRO A 283 -22.42 2.39 3.37
C PRO A 283 -21.44 2.03 4.49
N VAL A 284 -21.63 2.56 5.68
CA VAL A 284 -20.71 2.38 6.81
C VAL A 284 -21.16 1.21 7.67
N ILE A 285 -20.25 0.27 7.88
CA ILE A 285 -20.44 -0.89 8.77
C ILE A 285 -19.72 -0.59 10.08
N ASP A 286 -20.47 -0.27 11.12
CA ASP A 286 -19.90 -0.03 12.46
C ASP A 286 -19.69 -1.36 13.19
N LEU A 287 -18.43 -1.83 13.21
CA LEU A 287 -18.08 -3.09 13.86
C LEU A 287 -18.28 -3.04 15.36
N GLY A 288 -18.16 -1.88 16.00
CA GLY A 288 -18.43 -1.71 17.42
C GLY A 288 -19.91 -1.93 17.78
N GLN A 289 -20.83 -1.54 16.89
CA GLN A 289 -22.25 -1.81 17.04
C GLN A 289 -22.59 -3.29 16.84
N ILE A 290 -22.02 -3.93 15.81
CA ILE A 290 -22.26 -5.35 15.54
C ILE A 290 -21.72 -6.22 16.69
N LEU A 291 -20.58 -5.86 17.23
CA LEU A 291 -19.87 -6.60 18.28
C LEU A 291 -20.14 -6.07 19.69
N ASN A 292 -21.26 -5.39 19.92
CA ASN A 292 -21.60 -4.74 21.20
C ASN A 292 -21.73 -5.70 22.40
N GLY A 293 -21.83 -7.01 22.15
CA GLY A 293 -21.82 -8.05 23.18
C GLY A 293 -20.43 -8.37 23.74
N TYR A 294 -19.35 -7.78 23.15
CA TYR A 294 -17.97 -8.02 23.57
C TYR A 294 -17.36 -6.77 24.20
N ARG A 295 -16.38 -6.97 25.09
CA ARG A 295 -15.60 -5.87 25.67
C ARG A 295 -14.46 -5.48 24.71
N ILE A 296 -14.74 -4.50 23.85
CA ILE A 296 -13.82 -4.01 22.82
C ILE A 296 -12.93 -2.92 23.41
N LEU A 297 -11.63 -2.93 23.09
CA LEU A 297 -10.70 -1.86 23.44
C LEU A 297 -11.20 -0.53 22.83
N ARG A 298 -11.38 0.48 23.69
CA ARG A 298 -11.71 1.84 23.23
C ARG A 298 -10.51 2.47 22.54
N GLN A 299 -10.76 3.31 21.54
CA GLN A 299 -9.69 4.07 20.89
C GLN A 299 -8.91 4.90 21.94
N GLY A 300 -7.56 4.82 21.86
CA GLY A 300 -6.68 5.47 22.83
C GLY A 300 -6.70 4.84 24.24
N GLY A 301 -7.46 3.77 24.45
CA GLY A 301 -7.51 3.04 25.70
C GLY A 301 -6.29 2.15 25.93
N THR A 302 -6.15 1.69 27.16
CA THR A 302 -5.13 0.71 27.56
C THR A 302 -5.72 -0.69 27.61
N VAL A 303 -5.00 -1.68 27.09
CA VAL A 303 -5.37 -3.09 27.17
C VAL A 303 -5.34 -3.54 28.64
N THR A 304 -6.40 -4.18 29.08
CA THR A 304 -6.55 -4.77 30.43
C THR A 304 -6.95 -6.25 30.33
N ASP A 305 -6.92 -6.96 31.45
CA ASP A 305 -7.37 -8.37 31.52
C ASP A 305 -8.86 -8.55 31.16
N GLN A 306 -9.63 -7.46 31.15
CA GLN A 306 -11.02 -7.48 30.73
C GLN A 306 -11.22 -7.20 29.24
N THR A 307 -10.20 -6.82 28.51
CA THR A 307 -10.28 -6.56 27.07
C THR A 307 -10.42 -7.89 26.32
N GLU A 308 -11.52 -8.07 25.60
CA GLU A 308 -11.79 -9.29 24.84
C GLU A 308 -11.40 -9.16 23.37
N LEU A 309 -11.72 -8.01 22.76
CA LEU A 309 -11.46 -7.74 21.35
C LEU A 309 -10.73 -6.40 21.14
N ILE A 310 -9.91 -6.37 20.09
CA ILE A 310 -9.32 -5.13 19.56
C ILE A 310 -9.67 -5.05 18.08
N LEU A 311 -10.07 -3.87 17.61
CA LEU A 311 -10.39 -3.59 16.22
C LEU A 311 -9.38 -2.61 15.64
N ALA A 312 -8.71 -3.01 14.56
CA ALA A 312 -7.79 -2.17 13.80
C ALA A 312 -8.33 -1.97 12.38
N ILE A 313 -8.92 -0.80 12.13
CA ILE A 313 -9.60 -0.49 10.88
C ILE A 313 -8.60 0.03 9.85
N ASN A 314 -8.60 -0.60 8.68
CA ASN A 314 -7.86 -0.22 7.47
C ASN A 314 -8.87 0.04 6.33
N ASP A 315 -9.76 1.01 6.52
CA ASP A 315 -10.82 1.44 5.61
C ASP A 315 -11.80 0.29 5.26
N ARG A 316 -11.57 -0.46 4.19
CA ARG A 316 -12.45 -1.55 3.73
C ARG A 316 -12.04 -2.94 4.20
N MET A 317 -10.98 -3.03 5.00
CA MET A 317 -10.64 -4.22 5.77
C MET A 317 -10.36 -3.85 7.22
N ALA A 318 -10.41 -4.82 8.10
CA ALA A 318 -10.02 -4.68 9.49
C ALA A 318 -9.33 -5.95 9.98
N TYR A 319 -8.41 -5.77 10.93
CA TYR A 319 -7.97 -6.84 11.81
C TYR A 319 -8.82 -6.82 13.08
N LEU A 320 -9.36 -7.97 13.43
CA LEU A 320 -10.08 -8.20 14.70
C LEU A 320 -9.23 -9.15 15.55
N TYR A 321 -8.68 -8.64 16.64
CA TYR A 321 -7.85 -9.42 17.56
C TYR A 321 -8.69 -9.96 18.69
N LYS A 322 -8.45 -11.22 19.03
CA LYS A 322 -9.10 -11.94 20.13
C LYS A 322 -8.09 -12.13 21.26
N LEU A 323 -8.34 -11.52 22.42
CA LEU A 323 -7.48 -11.59 23.60
C LEU A 323 -7.99 -12.56 24.67
N THR A 324 -9.10 -13.24 24.40
CA THR A 324 -9.74 -14.19 25.33
C THR A 324 -9.93 -15.55 24.66
N SER A 325 -9.79 -16.63 25.42
CA SER A 325 -10.16 -17.98 24.99
C SER A 325 -11.64 -18.30 25.13
N GLN A 326 -12.44 -17.37 25.69
CA GLN A 326 -13.86 -17.57 25.97
C GLN A 326 -14.70 -17.74 24.70
N TYR A 327 -14.28 -17.18 23.60
CA TYR A 327 -14.96 -17.22 22.31
C TYR A 327 -14.05 -17.79 21.22
N SER A 328 -14.62 -18.55 20.28
CA SER A 328 -13.93 -18.97 19.07
C SER A 328 -14.12 -17.96 17.93
N PHE A 329 -13.24 -18.00 16.92
CA PHE A 329 -13.45 -17.19 15.71
C PHE A 329 -14.69 -17.61 14.92
N GLU A 330 -15.08 -18.89 14.95
CA GLU A 330 -16.35 -19.33 14.40
C GLU A 330 -17.53 -18.58 15.03
N GLN A 331 -17.59 -18.49 16.36
CA GLN A 331 -18.67 -17.77 17.06
C GLN A 331 -18.69 -16.29 16.68
N ILE A 332 -17.53 -15.63 16.64
CA ILE A 332 -17.42 -14.23 16.25
C ILE A 332 -17.81 -14.05 14.77
N SER A 333 -17.41 -14.97 13.90
CA SER A 333 -17.75 -14.91 12.48
C SER A 333 -19.25 -15.04 12.22
N GLU A 334 -19.98 -15.85 13.01
CA GLU A 334 -21.44 -15.96 12.90
C GLU A 334 -22.14 -14.64 13.23
N VAL A 335 -21.62 -13.88 14.22
CA VAL A 335 -22.15 -12.55 14.54
C VAL A 335 -21.89 -11.56 13.40
N LEU A 336 -20.67 -11.56 12.86
CA LEU A 336 -20.29 -10.62 11.79
C LEU A 336 -20.96 -10.91 10.45
N LYS A 337 -21.06 -12.19 10.05
CA LYS A 337 -21.65 -12.55 8.77
C LYS A 337 -23.17 -12.38 8.68
N ALA A 338 -23.83 -12.07 9.83
CA ALA A 338 -25.22 -11.65 9.83
C ALA A 338 -25.44 -10.29 9.13
N ASP A 339 -24.40 -9.45 9.05
CA ASP A 339 -24.46 -8.23 8.26
C ASP A 339 -24.10 -8.53 6.78
N PRO A 340 -25.07 -8.35 5.84
CA PRO A 340 -24.87 -8.71 4.43
C PRO A 340 -23.87 -7.82 3.70
N ARG A 341 -23.42 -6.71 4.30
CA ARG A 341 -22.45 -5.77 3.74
C ARG A 341 -21.00 -6.22 3.96
N ILE A 342 -20.75 -7.12 4.93
CA ILE A 342 -19.48 -7.78 5.14
C ILE A 342 -19.24 -8.78 4.00
N ASP A 343 -17.99 -8.92 3.54
CA ASP A 343 -17.64 -9.84 2.48
C ASP A 343 -16.96 -11.10 3.02
N ILE A 344 -15.66 -11.06 3.23
CA ILE A 344 -14.83 -12.19 3.65
C ILE A 344 -14.47 -12.05 5.13
N LEU A 345 -14.53 -13.16 5.86
CA LEU A 345 -13.99 -13.37 7.19
C LEU A 345 -13.01 -14.53 7.13
N ALA A 346 -11.77 -14.30 7.57
CA ALA A 346 -10.73 -15.32 7.50
C ALA A 346 -9.85 -15.30 8.75
N TRP A 347 -9.44 -16.49 9.21
CA TRP A 347 -8.56 -16.66 10.38
C TRP A 347 -7.71 -17.91 10.27
N LYS A 348 -6.65 -17.98 11.05
CA LYS A 348 -5.83 -19.17 11.19
C LYS A 348 -6.49 -20.17 12.16
N ASP A 349 -6.46 -21.42 11.79
CA ASP A 349 -6.86 -22.57 12.59
C ASP A 349 -5.82 -23.67 12.41
N ASP A 350 -4.85 -23.73 13.31
CA ASP A 350 -3.60 -24.48 13.15
C ASP A 350 -2.88 -24.14 11.82
N ASP A 351 -2.64 -25.15 10.98
CA ASP A 351 -2.02 -24.98 9.66
C ASP A 351 -2.98 -24.51 8.57
N TRP A 352 -4.28 -24.44 8.89
CA TRP A 352 -5.30 -24.07 7.93
C TRP A 352 -5.70 -22.60 8.05
N ILE A 353 -6.07 -22.03 6.92
CA ILE A 353 -6.79 -20.75 6.88
C ILE A 353 -8.25 -21.06 6.62
N ARG A 354 -9.11 -20.69 7.56
CA ARG A 354 -10.56 -20.78 7.46
C ARG A 354 -11.13 -19.53 6.85
N VAL A 355 -12.08 -19.69 5.93
CA VAL A 355 -12.73 -18.57 5.25
C VAL A 355 -14.24 -18.81 5.18
N VAL A 356 -15.00 -17.77 5.53
CA VAL A 356 -16.46 -17.72 5.36
C VAL A 356 -16.87 -16.38 4.74
N ARG A 357 -18.07 -16.33 4.16
CA ARG A 357 -18.64 -15.10 3.56
C ARG A 357 -20.03 -14.82 4.12
N SER A 358 -20.37 -13.55 4.25
CA SER A 358 -21.74 -13.12 4.54
C SER A 358 -22.70 -13.53 3.41
N GLY A 359 -23.88 -13.99 3.80
CA GLY A 359 -24.91 -14.44 2.86
C GLY A 359 -24.66 -15.83 2.26
N SER A 360 -23.66 -16.56 2.78
CA SER A 360 -23.37 -17.94 2.36
C SER A 360 -23.28 -18.87 3.57
N SER A 361 -23.82 -20.08 3.43
CA SER A 361 -23.62 -21.18 4.38
C SER A 361 -22.35 -21.99 4.08
N LYS A 362 -21.70 -21.74 2.93
CA LYS A 362 -20.49 -22.42 2.50
C LYS A 362 -19.31 -22.01 3.37
N LYS A 363 -18.42 -22.97 3.66
CA LYS A 363 -17.15 -22.78 4.34
C LYS A 363 -16.03 -23.20 3.41
N PHE A 364 -14.87 -22.63 3.62
CA PHE A 364 -13.67 -22.97 2.84
C PHE A 364 -12.46 -22.99 3.76
N ALA A 365 -11.54 -23.89 3.49
CA ALA A 365 -10.25 -23.90 4.16
C ALA A 365 -9.13 -24.22 3.16
N TYR A 366 -7.96 -23.66 3.41
CA TYR A 366 -6.79 -23.94 2.60
C TYR A 366 -5.50 -23.80 3.41
N ARG A 367 -4.44 -24.38 2.87
CA ARG A 367 -3.07 -24.22 3.38
C ARG A 367 -2.08 -24.27 2.24
N SER A 368 -0.88 -23.74 2.46
CA SER A 368 0.24 -23.86 1.55
C SER A 368 0.74 -25.32 1.50
N GLN A 369 1.47 -25.64 0.44
CA GLN A 369 1.99 -26.98 0.12
C GLN A 369 0.88 -28.00 -0.18
N GLY A 370 0.77 -28.35 -1.43
CA GLY A 370 -0.23 -29.31 -1.90
C GLY A 370 -0.08 -29.59 -3.39
N ASP A 371 -1.08 -30.27 -3.95
CA ASP A 371 -1.03 -30.73 -5.34
C ASP A 371 -1.61 -29.76 -6.34
N LEU A 372 -2.39 -28.77 -5.89
CA LEU A 372 -2.95 -27.74 -6.75
C LEU A 372 -1.96 -26.58 -6.95
N VAL A 373 -1.70 -26.22 -8.20
CA VAL A 373 -0.77 -25.14 -8.56
C VAL A 373 -1.54 -23.98 -9.16
N ASP A 374 -1.24 -22.76 -8.70
CA ASP A 374 -1.82 -21.53 -9.21
C ASP A 374 -0.99 -20.90 -10.36
N PRO A 375 -1.46 -19.81 -11.02
CA PRO A 375 -0.75 -19.15 -12.10
C PRO A 375 0.64 -18.62 -11.72
N TYR A 376 0.91 -18.44 -10.43
CA TYR A 376 2.20 -17.97 -9.91
C TYR A 376 3.12 -19.08 -9.45
N ARG A 377 2.80 -20.36 -9.79
CA ARG A 377 3.54 -21.56 -9.40
C ARG A 377 3.58 -21.83 -7.90
N GLN A 378 2.61 -21.29 -7.17
CA GLN A 378 2.40 -21.55 -5.75
C GLN A 378 1.53 -22.80 -5.60
N SER A 379 1.82 -23.64 -4.60
CA SER A 379 1.10 -24.91 -4.39
C SER A 379 0.22 -24.87 -3.15
N TRP A 380 -0.97 -25.45 -3.27
CA TRP A 380 -2.04 -25.34 -2.28
C TRP A 380 -2.73 -26.67 -2.01
N THR A 381 -3.17 -26.87 -0.77
CA THR A 381 -4.18 -27.86 -0.38
C THR A 381 -5.48 -27.15 -0.04
N LEU A 382 -6.55 -27.52 -0.70
CA LEU A 382 -7.88 -26.92 -0.50
C LEU A 382 -8.82 -27.94 0.15
N ALA A 383 -9.74 -27.46 0.97
CA ALA A 383 -10.80 -28.23 1.61
C ALA A 383 -12.12 -27.46 1.57
N GLU A 384 -13.22 -28.22 1.52
CA GLU A 384 -14.60 -27.68 1.51
C GLU A 384 -14.89 -26.95 0.17
N ASP A 385 -15.56 -25.79 0.18
CA ASP A 385 -16.12 -25.19 -1.03
C ASP A 385 -15.30 -24.00 -1.54
N PRO A 386 -14.56 -24.14 -2.67
CA PRO A 386 -13.72 -23.09 -3.23
C PRO A 386 -14.49 -21.89 -3.79
N GLU A 387 -15.81 -21.98 -4.00
CA GLU A 387 -16.63 -20.85 -4.43
C GLU A 387 -16.66 -19.70 -3.41
N VAL A 388 -16.33 -19.98 -2.14
CA VAL A 388 -16.24 -18.94 -1.10
C VAL A 388 -15.26 -17.84 -1.51
N LEU A 389 -14.15 -18.20 -2.18
CA LEU A 389 -13.15 -17.29 -2.70
C LEU A 389 -13.18 -17.16 -4.23
N ASP A 390 -14.26 -17.57 -4.88
CA ASP A 390 -14.41 -17.52 -6.34
C ASP A 390 -13.24 -18.18 -7.08
N LEU A 391 -12.79 -19.33 -6.58
CA LEU A 391 -11.70 -20.11 -7.18
C LEU A 391 -12.23 -21.06 -8.25
N GLN A 392 -11.47 -21.20 -9.33
CA GLN A 392 -11.75 -22.13 -10.43
C GLN A 392 -10.72 -23.25 -10.39
N ILE A 393 -11.20 -24.50 -10.20
CA ILE A 393 -10.33 -25.67 -10.07
C ILE A 393 -10.43 -26.54 -11.31
N ASN A 394 -9.27 -26.85 -11.89
CA ASN A 394 -9.15 -27.83 -12.95
C ASN A 394 -8.51 -29.10 -12.38
N THR A 395 -9.34 -30.12 -12.12
CA THR A 395 -8.91 -31.39 -11.53
C THR A 395 -8.05 -32.23 -12.46
N GLN A 396 -8.19 -32.07 -13.78
CA GLN A 396 -7.39 -32.80 -14.77
C GLN A 396 -5.96 -32.28 -14.85
N LYS A 397 -5.76 -30.98 -14.64
CA LYS A 397 -4.46 -30.31 -14.68
C LYS A 397 -3.87 -30.08 -13.31
N ASN A 398 -4.60 -30.36 -12.24
CA ASN A 398 -4.25 -29.96 -10.86
C ASN A 398 -3.91 -28.49 -10.73
N THR A 399 -4.75 -27.60 -11.32
CA THR A 399 -4.57 -26.16 -11.23
C THR A 399 -5.74 -25.46 -10.56
N VAL A 400 -5.43 -24.33 -9.93
CA VAL A 400 -6.42 -23.39 -9.39
C VAL A 400 -6.20 -22.01 -10.00
N ASP A 401 -7.28 -21.38 -10.49
CA ASP A 401 -7.27 -20.03 -11.01
C ASP A 401 -8.11 -19.11 -10.13
N TYR A 402 -7.80 -17.83 -10.17
CA TYR A 402 -8.42 -16.78 -9.37
C TYR A 402 -9.50 -16.04 -10.15
N GLY A 403 -10.64 -15.78 -9.51
CA GLY A 403 -11.72 -14.96 -10.07
C GLY A 403 -11.71 -13.54 -9.50
N HIS A 404 -12.77 -13.20 -8.75
CA HIS A 404 -12.97 -11.86 -8.19
C HIS A 404 -11.87 -11.38 -7.21
N TYR A 405 -11.11 -12.31 -6.65
CA TYR A 405 -10.07 -12.03 -5.68
C TYR A 405 -8.69 -12.48 -6.21
N PRO A 406 -7.93 -11.58 -6.88
CA PRO A 406 -6.64 -11.93 -7.48
C PRO A 406 -5.62 -12.42 -6.44
N ASP A 407 -4.94 -13.55 -6.74
CA ASP A 407 -3.90 -14.17 -5.88
C ASP A 407 -4.30 -14.26 -4.39
N VAL A 408 -5.59 -14.51 -4.14
CA VAL A 408 -6.18 -14.39 -2.80
C VAL A 408 -5.58 -15.37 -1.82
N LEU A 409 -5.23 -16.58 -2.24
CA LEU A 409 -4.67 -17.60 -1.35
C LEU A 409 -3.35 -17.12 -0.72
N ARG A 410 -2.45 -16.59 -1.55
CA ARG A 410 -1.16 -16.08 -1.07
C ARG A 410 -1.31 -14.78 -0.28
N ARG A 411 -2.08 -13.84 -0.78
CA ARG A 411 -2.24 -12.50 -0.19
C ARG A 411 -2.94 -12.55 1.17
N LEU A 412 -4.00 -13.34 1.28
CA LEU A 412 -4.73 -13.52 2.54
C LEU A 412 -3.89 -14.31 3.56
N SER A 413 -3.18 -15.36 3.12
CA SER A 413 -2.22 -16.09 3.95
C SER A 413 -1.13 -15.15 4.50
N ALA A 414 -0.58 -14.28 3.66
CA ALA A 414 0.44 -13.32 4.08
C ALA A 414 -0.08 -12.36 5.16
N ALA A 415 -1.29 -11.82 5.01
CA ALA A 415 -1.90 -10.95 6.00
C ALA A 415 -2.13 -11.67 7.35
N LEU A 416 -2.58 -12.93 7.30
CA LEU A 416 -2.85 -13.73 8.49
C LEU A 416 -1.59 -14.26 9.19
N HIS A 417 -0.41 -14.18 8.56
CA HIS A 417 0.88 -14.53 9.14
C HIS A 417 1.81 -13.32 9.34
N SER A 418 1.29 -12.10 9.15
CA SER A 418 2.11 -10.89 9.12
C SER A 418 2.68 -10.46 10.48
N HIS A 419 2.00 -10.77 11.59
CA HIS A 419 2.40 -10.36 12.93
C HIS A 419 1.86 -11.31 14.00
N HIS A 420 2.29 -11.10 15.25
CA HIS A 420 1.92 -11.94 16.37
C HIS A 420 0.51 -11.64 16.89
N GLY A 421 -0.14 -12.68 17.40
CA GLY A 421 -1.46 -12.63 18.02
C GLY A 421 -2.48 -13.54 17.35
N GLU A 422 -3.64 -13.67 17.99
CA GLU A 422 -4.80 -14.33 17.42
C GLU A 422 -5.72 -13.28 16.80
N TYR A 423 -5.86 -13.29 15.48
CA TYR A 423 -6.67 -12.31 14.79
C TYR A 423 -7.38 -12.87 13.55
N MET A 424 -8.44 -12.18 13.19
CA MET A 424 -9.26 -12.42 12.01
C MET A 424 -9.12 -11.24 11.06
N VAL A 425 -9.13 -11.52 9.76
CA VAL A 425 -9.33 -10.51 8.71
C VAL A 425 -10.82 -10.39 8.43
N VAL A 426 -11.30 -9.16 8.39
CA VAL A 426 -12.68 -8.79 8.02
C VAL A 426 -12.62 -7.86 6.83
N THR A 427 -13.38 -8.13 5.76
CA THR A 427 -13.47 -7.24 4.60
C THR A 427 -14.91 -6.81 4.32
N ALA A 428 -15.07 -5.62 3.74
CA ALA A 428 -16.37 -5.11 3.30
C ALA A 428 -16.60 -5.39 1.82
N LYS A 429 -17.85 -5.67 1.43
CA LYS A 429 -18.24 -5.76 0.00
C LYS A 429 -18.01 -4.42 -0.71
N PRO A 430 -17.78 -4.42 -2.02
CA PRO A 430 -17.74 -3.18 -2.81
C PRO A 430 -18.99 -2.32 -2.54
N GLY A 431 -18.76 -1.02 -2.34
CA GLY A 431 -19.80 -0.06 -1.94
C GLY A 431 -19.87 0.22 -0.45
N TYR A 432 -19.19 -0.55 0.38
CA TYR A 432 -19.22 -0.46 1.84
C TYR A 432 -17.84 -0.31 2.43
N GLU A 433 -17.75 0.29 3.60
CA GLU A 433 -16.50 0.50 4.38
C GLU A 433 -16.73 0.18 5.86
N LEU A 434 -15.66 -0.18 6.55
CA LEU A 434 -15.66 -0.55 7.96
C LEU A 434 -15.38 0.67 8.84
N LYS A 435 -15.99 0.69 10.02
CA LYS A 435 -15.79 1.75 11.00
C LYS A 435 -15.70 1.20 12.41
N TYR A 436 -14.87 1.85 13.21
CA TYR A 436 -14.87 1.77 14.67
C TYR A 436 -14.38 3.10 15.27
N GLY A 437 -15.14 3.64 16.20
CA GLY A 437 -14.79 4.92 16.84
C GLY A 437 -14.69 6.08 15.83
N SER A 438 -13.56 6.77 15.81
CA SER A 438 -13.28 7.91 14.91
C SER A 438 -12.54 7.52 13.63
N SER A 439 -12.48 6.23 13.26
CA SER A 439 -11.85 5.85 11.99
C SER A 439 -12.51 6.60 10.81
N PRO A 440 -11.70 7.06 9.83
CA PRO A 440 -12.23 7.86 8.71
C PRO A 440 -13.21 7.07 7.85
N THR A 441 -14.12 7.78 7.19
CA THR A 441 -15.09 7.23 6.25
C THR A 441 -15.20 8.12 5.01
N HIS A 442 -15.55 7.51 3.86
CA HIS A 442 -15.52 8.14 2.53
C HIS A 442 -16.89 8.07 1.84
N ILE A 443 -17.96 8.35 2.57
CA ILE A 443 -19.36 8.23 2.12
C ILE A 443 -19.59 8.99 0.80
N GLY A 444 -20.05 8.29 -0.24
CA GLY A 444 -20.30 8.84 -1.57
C GLY A 444 -19.04 9.07 -2.43
N GLY A 445 -17.88 8.78 -1.89
CA GLY A 445 -16.59 8.82 -2.58
C GLY A 445 -16.05 7.44 -2.93
N ALA A 446 -14.84 7.14 -2.51
CA ALA A 446 -14.20 5.85 -2.73
C ALA A 446 -13.27 5.47 -1.57
N GLY A 447 -13.02 4.17 -1.41
CA GLY A 447 -12.14 3.61 -0.41
C GLY A 447 -11.37 2.40 -0.94
N HIS A 448 -10.34 2.01 -0.20
CA HIS A 448 -9.49 0.85 -0.49
C HIS A 448 -9.20 0.06 0.80
N GLY A 449 -8.24 -0.84 0.77
CA GLY A 449 -7.90 -1.70 1.90
C GLY A 449 -8.34 -3.14 1.72
N GLY A 450 -9.37 -3.38 0.90
CA GLY A 450 -9.93 -4.71 0.64
C GLY A 450 -9.12 -5.57 -0.32
N ILE A 451 -9.67 -6.73 -0.68
CA ILE A 451 -8.99 -7.77 -1.46
C ILE A 451 -9.60 -8.00 -2.85
N SER A 452 -10.66 -7.28 -3.19
CA SER A 452 -11.36 -7.41 -4.48
C SER A 452 -10.54 -6.87 -5.65
N GLN A 453 -10.90 -7.27 -6.88
CA GLN A 453 -10.25 -6.80 -8.11
C GLN A 453 -10.12 -5.28 -8.17
N ALA A 454 -11.17 -4.55 -7.78
CA ALA A 454 -11.22 -3.10 -7.88
C ALA A 454 -10.09 -2.40 -7.11
N GLU A 455 -9.63 -3.01 -6.02
CA GLU A 455 -8.57 -2.47 -5.16
C GLU A 455 -7.21 -3.12 -5.44
N SER A 456 -7.22 -4.31 -6.02
CA SER A 456 -6.06 -5.21 -6.11
C SER A 456 -5.32 -5.14 -7.45
N LEU A 457 -5.97 -4.70 -8.53
CA LEU A 457 -5.37 -4.64 -9.86
C LEU A 457 -4.96 -3.23 -10.19
N VAL A 458 -3.67 -3.03 -10.49
CA VAL A 458 -3.06 -1.72 -10.71
C VAL A 458 -2.34 -1.65 -12.05
N PRO A 459 -2.22 -0.45 -12.66
CA PRO A 459 -1.46 -0.26 -13.89
C PRO A 459 0.05 -0.27 -13.63
N LEU A 460 0.79 -0.76 -14.63
CA LEU A 460 2.23 -0.62 -14.73
C LEU A 460 2.59 -0.22 -16.15
N ILE A 461 3.31 0.88 -16.31
CA ILE A 461 3.85 1.36 -17.58
C ILE A 461 5.37 1.33 -17.47
N ILE A 462 6.03 0.74 -18.45
CA ILE A 462 7.49 0.65 -18.54
C ILE A 462 7.90 1.22 -19.89
N ALA A 463 8.60 2.34 -19.93
CA ALA A 463 9.09 2.96 -21.17
C ALA A 463 10.61 3.14 -21.11
N GLY A 464 11.29 2.99 -22.24
CA GLY A 464 12.76 3.05 -22.34
C GLY A 464 13.45 1.71 -22.13
N SER A 465 12.71 0.59 -22.02
CA SER A 465 13.26 -0.76 -21.96
C SER A 465 12.32 -1.77 -22.62
N ASP A 466 12.89 -2.75 -23.31
CA ASP A 466 12.15 -3.88 -23.89
C ASP A 466 12.07 -5.10 -22.97
N HIS A 467 12.78 -5.08 -21.84
CA HIS A 467 12.73 -6.15 -20.83
C HIS A 467 11.34 -6.20 -20.19
N LYS A 468 10.81 -7.42 -20.05
CA LYS A 468 9.47 -7.68 -19.47
C LYS A 468 9.59 -8.25 -18.07
N PRO A 469 8.74 -7.85 -17.11
CA PRO A 469 8.66 -8.52 -15.84
C PRO A 469 8.19 -9.98 -16.02
N GLU A 470 8.80 -10.91 -15.30
CA GLU A 470 8.44 -12.34 -15.36
C GLU A 470 7.04 -12.60 -14.79
N SER A 471 6.61 -11.80 -13.85
CA SER A 471 5.32 -11.91 -13.18
C SER A 471 4.70 -10.53 -13.00
N LEU A 472 3.37 -10.46 -13.09
CA LEU A 472 2.60 -9.23 -12.95
C LEU A 472 2.06 -9.09 -11.52
N ARG A 473 2.95 -9.15 -10.54
CA ARG A 473 2.66 -8.86 -9.13
C ARG A 473 3.66 -7.86 -8.56
N VAL A 474 3.20 -6.99 -7.69
CA VAL A 474 4.05 -5.96 -7.05
C VAL A 474 5.22 -6.60 -6.29
N VAL A 475 5.01 -7.74 -5.65
CA VAL A 475 6.04 -8.47 -4.90
C VAL A 475 7.23 -8.90 -5.77
N ASP A 476 7.03 -9.12 -7.05
CA ASP A 476 8.06 -9.60 -7.99
C ASP A 476 8.84 -8.45 -8.66
N LEU A 477 8.40 -7.19 -8.50
CA LEU A 477 9.00 -6.04 -9.20
C LEU A 477 10.39 -5.65 -8.68
N LYS A 478 10.70 -5.88 -7.40
CA LYS A 478 12.07 -5.63 -6.90
C LYS A 478 13.10 -6.44 -7.68
N SER A 479 12.85 -7.73 -7.90
CA SER A 479 13.73 -8.59 -8.70
C SER A 479 13.87 -8.09 -10.13
N TYR A 480 12.78 -7.61 -10.73
CA TYR A 480 12.78 -7.02 -12.06
C TYR A 480 13.65 -5.75 -12.12
N PHE A 481 13.54 -4.84 -11.16
CA PHE A 481 14.39 -3.64 -11.12
C PHE A 481 15.87 -3.97 -10.98
N LEU A 482 16.21 -4.93 -10.10
CA LEU A 482 17.58 -5.38 -9.93
C LEU A 482 18.15 -6.06 -11.19
N GLN A 483 17.31 -6.73 -11.97
CA GLN A 483 17.70 -7.32 -13.24
C GLN A 483 17.98 -6.23 -14.28
N LEU A 484 17.10 -5.22 -14.43
CA LEU A 484 17.31 -4.11 -15.34
C LEU A 484 18.61 -3.34 -15.08
N LEU A 485 19.10 -3.32 -13.83
CA LEU A 485 20.33 -2.61 -13.45
C LEU A 485 21.59 -3.46 -13.63
N LYS A 486 21.46 -4.77 -13.90
CA LYS A 486 22.61 -5.65 -14.19
C LYS A 486 22.99 -5.71 -15.67
N ASP A 487 22.00 -5.44 -16.53
CA ASP A 487 22.14 -5.43 -17.98
C ASP A 487 22.60 -4.05 -18.47
#